data_6cbe4d589ab72fc1cd431f8b53432e1d
#
_entry.id   6cbe4d589ab72fc1cd431f8b53432e1d
#
_cell.length_a   1.000
_cell.length_b   1.000
_cell.length_c   1.000
_cell.angle_alpha   90.00
_cell.angle_beta   90.00
_cell.angle_gamma   90.00
#
_symmetry.space_group_name_H-M   'P 1'
#
loop_
_entity.id
_entity.type
_entity.pdbx_description
1 polymer ?
#
loop_
_entity_poly.entity_id
_entity_poly.type
_entity_poly.pdbx_seq_one_letter_code
_entity_poly.pdbx_strand_id
1 'polypeptide(L)'
;MRLCLRPQVKIAWSFYQVATLIPVVYLVQLPEQVEEVLDLFRISIELEAYNIHISCYGASGIDGQIGFLVIWPIIGICASPLIGLALSLLFKQTTLRELCALRRGRGDRSFTDTVLLGYAMPLTMLILYFAFPPVTALAFRLFEDCTTFTDELGESQAFLISDRKHYAVPCPSDELKGAQSTAWLAIFLYPVGVILLSAWLLYLGRSTLLLEQKSTPYTRSISFLHAPFKPTYFYFDLLELAKKLFLIGFASLIEPGTLAQITVAVIVSLLFLVLHLQSLPYRRNMDNILATMVNLSLVLFFFWTSLLQTGALGGDDDLEADRLSSMGHAVSLMMLFAIVGVLAVAALLFFFETAAKASKERAEKLHREKWAGCTIEPPTVKWPADKGYACFLSHYKMEAASDARLLHDMLAKMLRYPVFLDSAKCALLALLWSRALPPRPFLARACSPPVCSKP
;
A
#
# COMPACT_ATOMS: atom_id res chain seq x y z
N MET A 1 2.75 16.81 -0.46
CA MET A 1 1.66 15.81 -0.44
C MET A 1 2.29 14.45 -0.65
N ARG A 2 2.09 13.47 0.22
CA ARG A 2 2.70 12.15 0.02
C ARG A 2 1.73 11.30 -0.79
N LEU A 3 2.11 10.88 -1.98
CA LEU A 3 1.41 9.89 -2.82
C LEU A 3 1.58 8.47 -2.18
N CYS A 4 1.11 8.31 -0.95
CA CYS A 4 1.16 7.02 -0.28
C CYS A 4 -0.27 6.63 0.05
N LEU A 5 -0.74 5.50 -0.49
CA LEU A 5 -2.03 4.93 -0.09
C LEU A 5 -2.02 4.72 1.43
N ARG A 6 -3.13 5.06 2.09
CA ARG A 6 -3.25 4.72 3.51
C ARG A 6 -3.24 3.20 3.69
N PRO A 7 -2.63 2.69 4.77
CA PRO A 7 -2.54 1.25 4.99
C PRO A 7 -3.89 0.53 4.91
N GLN A 8 -4.94 1.12 5.46
CA GLN A 8 -6.29 0.55 5.45
C GLN A 8 -6.82 0.35 4.02
N VAL A 9 -6.62 1.36 3.16
CA VAL A 9 -7.02 1.29 1.75
C VAL A 9 -6.21 0.23 1.02
N LYS A 10 -4.89 0.17 1.26
CA LYS A 10 -4.01 -0.84 0.64
C LYS A 10 -4.42 -2.26 1.04
N ILE A 11 -4.73 -2.50 2.32
CA ILE A 11 -5.14 -3.79 2.86
C ILE A 11 -6.48 -4.23 2.23
N ALA A 12 -7.50 -3.36 2.29
CA ALA A 12 -8.81 -3.65 1.71
C ALA A 12 -8.71 -3.87 0.19
N TRP A 13 -7.99 -3.00 -0.51
CA TRP A 13 -7.79 -3.13 -1.95
C TRP A 13 -7.09 -4.44 -2.33
N SER A 14 -6.10 -4.87 -1.53
CA SER A 14 -5.42 -6.15 -1.72
C SER A 14 -6.38 -7.35 -1.68
N PHE A 15 -7.41 -7.30 -0.84
CA PHE A 15 -8.49 -8.30 -0.78
C PHE A 15 -9.30 -8.32 -2.08
N TYR A 16 -9.79 -7.13 -2.52
CA TYR A 16 -10.62 -7.06 -3.72
C TYR A 16 -9.87 -7.46 -4.97
N GLN A 17 -8.57 -7.18 -5.07
CA GLN A 17 -7.72 -7.65 -6.18
C GLN A 17 -7.69 -9.18 -6.31
N VAL A 18 -7.78 -9.91 -5.20
CA VAL A 18 -7.87 -11.38 -5.24
C VAL A 18 -9.30 -11.82 -5.45
N ALA A 19 -10.25 -11.27 -4.67
CA ALA A 19 -11.65 -11.70 -4.68
C ALA A 19 -12.32 -11.53 -6.06
N THR A 20 -12.05 -10.45 -6.78
CA THR A 20 -12.60 -10.19 -8.12
C THR A 20 -12.08 -11.15 -9.18
N LEU A 21 -10.90 -11.74 -8.98
CA LEU A 21 -10.29 -12.68 -9.90
C LEU A 21 -10.66 -14.15 -9.61
N ILE A 22 -11.29 -14.44 -8.46
CA ILE A 22 -11.69 -15.81 -8.11
C ILE A 22 -12.61 -16.44 -9.16
N PRO A 23 -13.70 -15.80 -9.62
CA PRO A 23 -14.56 -16.41 -10.64
C PRO A 23 -13.82 -16.76 -11.94
N VAL A 24 -12.82 -15.94 -12.27
CA VAL A 24 -12.05 -16.03 -13.51
C VAL A 24 -10.97 -17.12 -13.41
N VAL A 25 -10.20 -17.13 -12.30
CA VAL A 25 -9.06 -18.05 -12.11
C VAL A 25 -9.53 -19.46 -11.73
N TYR A 26 -10.62 -19.56 -10.95
CA TYR A 26 -11.10 -20.84 -10.43
C TYR A 26 -12.30 -21.38 -11.21
N LEU A 27 -12.76 -20.70 -12.25
CA LEU A 27 -13.90 -21.06 -13.10
C LEU A 27 -15.17 -21.38 -12.30
N VAL A 28 -15.39 -20.70 -11.17
CA VAL A 28 -16.53 -20.92 -10.27
C VAL A 28 -17.64 -19.93 -10.57
N GLN A 29 -18.91 -20.42 -10.56
CA GLN A 29 -20.08 -19.54 -10.63
C GLN A 29 -20.37 -19.03 -9.22
N LEU A 30 -20.20 -17.74 -9.03
CA LEU A 30 -20.63 -17.09 -7.80
C LEU A 30 -22.12 -16.75 -7.88
N PRO A 31 -22.80 -16.64 -6.73
CA PRO A 31 -24.15 -16.11 -6.70
C PRO A 31 -24.21 -14.70 -7.28
N GLU A 32 -25.28 -14.40 -8.04
CA GLU A 32 -25.47 -13.14 -8.77
C GLU A 32 -25.23 -11.89 -7.90
N GLN A 33 -25.77 -11.90 -6.66
CA GLN A 33 -25.61 -10.79 -5.70
C GLN A 33 -24.15 -10.56 -5.28
N VAL A 34 -23.36 -11.63 -5.21
CA VAL A 34 -21.92 -11.55 -4.89
C VAL A 34 -21.15 -11.03 -6.09
N GLU A 35 -21.50 -11.49 -7.30
CA GLU A 35 -20.88 -11.07 -8.55
C GLU A 35 -21.15 -9.58 -8.82
N GLU A 36 -22.38 -9.08 -8.63
CA GLU A 36 -22.71 -7.66 -8.74
C GLU A 36 -21.85 -6.76 -7.83
N VAL A 37 -21.65 -7.17 -6.57
CA VAL A 37 -20.81 -6.40 -5.63
C VAL A 37 -19.34 -6.45 -6.04
N LEU A 38 -18.85 -7.60 -6.48
CA LEU A 38 -17.46 -7.72 -6.96
C LEU A 38 -17.21 -6.93 -8.24
N ASP A 39 -18.21 -6.85 -9.13
CA ASP A 39 -18.11 -6.10 -10.38
C ASP A 39 -17.90 -4.60 -10.14
N LEU A 40 -18.43 -4.03 -9.04
CA LEU A 40 -18.09 -2.66 -8.65
C LEU A 40 -16.60 -2.43 -8.44
N PHE A 41 -15.86 -3.46 -8.03
CA PHE A 41 -14.40 -3.40 -7.83
C PHE A 41 -13.63 -3.87 -9.05
N ARG A 42 -14.22 -4.74 -9.88
CA ARG A 42 -13.66 -5.19 -11.16
C ARG A 42 -13.42 -4.03 -12.11
N ILE A 43 -14.33 -3.05 -12.13
CA ILE A 43 -14.20 -1.79 -12.90
C ILE A 43 -12.82 -1.13 -12.71
N SER A 44 -12.24 -1.24 -11.52
CA SER A 44 -10.93 -0.64 -11.23
C SER A 44 -9.75 -1.50 -11.67
N ILE A 45 -9.98 -2.77 -12.04
CA ILE A 45 -8.96 -3.76 -12.37
C ILE A 45 -8.99 -4.09 -13.85
N GLU A 46 -10.19 -4.16 -14.45
CA GLU A 46 -10.40 -4.49 -15.87
C GLU A 46 -10.88 -3.26 -16.63
N LEU A 47 -10.07 -2.77 -17.56
CA LEU A 47 -10.42 -1.63 -18.43
C LEU A 47 -11.62 -1.91 -19.36
N GLU A 48 -11.94 -3.17 -19.62
CA GLU A 48 -13.12 -3.59 -20.37
C GLU A 48 -14.46 -3.19 -19.69
N ALA A 49 -14.46 -3.09 -18.35
CA ALA A 49 -15.63 -2.62 -17.62
C ALA A 49 -16.01 -1.16 -17.92
N TYR A 50 -15.09 -0.36 -18.48
CA TYR A 50 -15.39 1.01 -18.95
C TYR A 50 -15.98 1.08 -20.35
N ASN A 51 -16.46 -0.05 -20.93
CA ASN A 51 -16.90 -0.13 -22.33
C ASN A 51 -15.83 0.33 -23.35
N ILE A 52 -14.56 0.34 -22.93
CA ILE A 52 -13.44 0.52 -23.83
C ILE A 52 -13.20 -0.84 -24.48
N HIS A 53 -13.99 -1.14 -25.50
CA HIS A 53 -13.74 -2.32 -26.33
C HIS A 53 -12.42 -2.11 -27.05
N ILE A 54 -11.35 -2.70 -26.51
CA ILE A 54 -9.98 -2.64 -27.05
C ILE A 54 -9.96 -3.19 -28.49
N SER A 55 -10.89 -4.08 -28.80
CA SER A 55 -11.15 -4.57 -30.16
C SER A 55 -11.46 -3.45 -31.17
N CYS A 56 -12.10 -2.36 -30.74
CA CYS A 56 -12.38 -1.21 -31.62
C CYS A 56 -11.13 -0.41 -31.99
N TYR A 57 -10.04 -0.59 -31.24
CA TYR A 57 -8.74 0.07 -31.49
C TYR A 57 -7.75 -0.85 -32.24
N GLY A 58 -8.25 -1.94 -32.82
CA GLY A 58 -7.42 -2.87 -33.63
C GLY A 58 -6.68 -3.93 -32.81
N ALA A 59 -6.88 -4.00 -31.50
CA ALA A 59 -6.35 -5.05 -30.64
C ALA A 59 -7.44 -6.11 -30.39
N SER A 60 -7.84 -6.80 -31.47
CA SER A 60 -8.79 -7.91 -31.40
C SER A 60 -8.09 -9.21 -31.00
N GLY A 61 -8.85 -10.10 -30.31
CA GLY A 61 -8.35 -11.39 -29.89
C GLY A 61 -7.53 -11.37 -28.60
N ILE A 62 -7.06 -12.54 -28.20
CA ILE A 62 -6.34 -12.75 -26.96
C ILE A 62 -4.94 -12.11 -26.97
N ASP A 63 -4.29 -12.07 -28.14
CA ASP A 63 -3.01 -11.39 -28.37
C ASP A 63 -3.12 -9.88 -28.09
N GLY A 64 -4.21 -9.26 -28.54
CA GLY A 64 -4.48 -7.85 -28.31
C GLY A 64 -4.70 -7.54 -26.83
N GLN A 65 -5.43 -8.38 -26.11
CA GLN A 65 -5.71 -8.20 -24.69
C GLN A 65 -4.44 -8.32 -23.86
N ILE A 66 -3.63 -9.37 -24.05
CA ILE A 66 -2.38 -9.50 -23.29
C ILE A 66 -1.37 -8.43 -23.66
N GLY A 67 -1.27 -8.07 -24.94
CA GLY A 67 -0.42 -6.98 -25.41
C GLY A 67 -0.77 -5.66 -24.72
N PHE A 68 -2.05 -5.31 -24.65
CA PHE A 68 -2.51 -4.12 -23.96
C PHE A 68 -2.17 -4.14 -22.46
N LEU A 69 -2.45 -5.27 -21.77
CA LEU A 69 -2.18 -5.40 -20.33
C LEU A 69 -0.68 -5.31 -20.01
N VAL A 70 0.18 -5.71 -20.92
CA VAL A 70 1.65 -5.57 -20.78
C VAL A 70 2.10 -4.13 -21.05
N ILE A 71 1.52 -3.46 -22.07
CA ILE A 71 2.02 -2.17 -22.56
C ILE A 71 1.56 -1.00 -21.71
N TRP A 72 0.28 -0.97 -21.23
CA TRP A 72 -0.24 0.20 -20.51
C TRP A 72 0.54 0.54 -19.23
N PRO A 73 1.01 -0.42 -18.40
CA PRO A 73 1.80 -0.07 -17.23
C PRO A 73 3.19 0.49 -17.61
N ILE A 74 3.77 -0.02 -18.71
CA ILE A 74 5.06 0.49 -19.22
C ILE A 74 4.90 1.95 -19.64
N ILE A 75 3.84 2.28 -20.38
CA ILE A 75 3.52 3.67 -20.75
C ILE A 75 3.34 4.52 -19.48
N GLY A 76 2.60 4.04 -18.49
CA GLY A 76 2.41 4.72 -17.21
C GLY A 76 3.72 4.96 -16.46
N ILE A 77 4.61 3.98 -16.42
CA ILE A 77 5.94 4.10 -15.82
C ILE A 77 6.79 5.13 -16.56
N CYS A 78 6.81 5.08 -17.89
CA CYS A 78 7.53 6.06 -18.71
C CYS A 78 6.97 7.48 -18.56
N ALA A 79 5.65 7.61 -18.37
CA ALA A 79 5.00 8.90 -18.14
C ALA A 79 5.16 9.43 -16.69
N SER A 80 5.49 8.56 -15.73
CA SER A 80 5.56 8.92 -14.31
C SER A 80 6.51 10.08 -13.98
N PRO A 81 7.68 10.28 -14.64
CA PRO A 81 8.52 11.45 -14.41
C PRO A 81 7.88 12.74 -14.89
N LEU A 82 7.16 12.70 -16.02
CA LEU A 82 6.44 13.86 -16.56
C LEU A 82 5.27 14.26 -15.65
N ILE A 83 4.50 13.27 -15.19
CA ILE A 83 3.43 13.48 -14.23
C ILE A 83 4.00 13.99 -12.90
N GLY A 84 5.09 13.43 -12.43
CA GLY A 84 5.82 13.89 -11.24
C GLY A 84 6.28 15.34 -11.35
N LEU A 85 6.78 15.74 -12.51
CA LEU A 85 7.15 17.11 -12.80
C LEU A 85 5.91 18.03 -12.75
N ALA A 86 4.83 17.66 -13.43
CA ALA A 86 3.59 18.43 -13.42
C ALA A 86 3.04 18.60 -12.01
N LEU A 87 3.01 17.54 -11.21
CA LEU A 87 2.56 17.59 -9.82
C LEU A 87 3.47 18.48 -8.96
N SER A 88 4.80 18.40 -9.14
CA SER A 88 5.74 19.23 -8.39
C SER A 88 5.57 20.73 -8.68
N LEU A 89 5.26 21.08 -9.93
CA LEU A 89 4.95 22.45 -10.35
C LEU A 89 3.61 22.91 -9.77
N LEU A 90 2.56 22.09 -9.85
CA LEU A 90 1.23 22.41 -9.32
C LEU A 90 1.26 22.67 -7.81
N PHE A 91 2.02 21.87 -7.07
CA PHE A 91 2.17 22.04 -5.61
C PHE A 91 3.25 23.05 -5.21
N LYS A 92 3.79 23.84 -6.17
CA LYS A 92 4.81 24.88 -5.95
C LYS A 92 6.05 24.38 -5.19
N GLN A 93 6.37 23.08 -5.30
CA GLN A 93 7.57 22.52 -4.68
C GLN A 93 8.84 22.76 -5.51
N THR A 94 8.67 23.01 -6.82
CA THR A 94 9.73 23.42 -7.74
C THR A 94 9.34 24.73 -8.41
N THR A 95 10.32 25.59 -8.65
CA THR A 95 10.12 26.85 -9.37
C THR A 95 10.54 26.70 -10.84
N LEU A 96 9.90 27.46 -11.75
CA LEU A 96 10.30 27.50 -13.16
C LEU A 96 11.78 27.87 -13.36
N ARG A 97 12.37 28.60 -12.40
CA ARG A 97 13.80 28.94 -12.41
C ARG A 97 14.68 27.70 -12.23
N GLU A 98 14.29 26.75 -11.36
CA GLU A 98 15.01 25.49 -11.16
C GLU A 98 14.94 24.60 -12.41
N LEU A 99 13.79 24.61 -13.11
CA LEU A 99 13.62 23.94 -14.40
C LEU A 99 14.56 24.49 -15.48
N CYS A 100 14.70 25.84 -15.53
CA CYS A 100 15.62 26.49 -16.45
C CYS A 100 17.11 26.24 -16.10
N ALA A 101 17.42 26.05 -14.82
CA ALA A 101 18.78 25.71 -14.36
C ALA A 101 19.18 24.27 -14.76
N LEU A 102 18.24 23.34 -14.78
CA LEU A 102 18.44 21.98 -15.33
C LEU A 102 18.83 21.99 -16.79
N ARG A 103 18.13 22.80 -17.59
CA ARG A 103 18.43 22.94 -19.04
C ARG A 103 19.85 23.47 -19.30
N ARG A 104 20.46 24.17 -18.33
CA ARG A 104 21.84 24.66 -18.38
C ARG A 104 22.88 23.69 -17.77
N GLY A 105 22.53 22.46 -17.46
CA GLY A 105 23.45 21.47 -16.90
C GLY A 105 23.92 21.76 -15.46
N ARG A 106 23.31 22.74 -14.78
CA ARG A 106 23.54 23.07 -13.37
C ARG A 106 22.40 22.52 -12.47
N GLY A 107 21.88 21.32 -12.81
CA GLY A 107 20.80 20.72 -12.07
C GLY A 107 21.20 20.45 -10.62
N ASP A 108 20.50 21.10 -9.70
CA ASP A 108 20.66 20.86 -8.28
C ASP A 108 20.10 19.45 -7.94
N ARG A 109 20.83 18.70 -7.10
CA ARG A 109 20.38 17.37 -6.61
C ARG A 109 18.99 17.42 -5.99
N SER A 110 18.60 18.57 -5.46
CA SER A 110 17.28 18.82 -4.88
C SER A 110 16.13 18.65 -5.87
N PHE A 111 16.30 18.98 -7.15
CA PHE A 111 15.25 18.86 -8.16
C PHE A 111 15.01 17.40 -8.56
N THR A 112 16.09 16.66 -8.88
CA THR A 112 16.00 15.23 -9.21
C THR A 112 15.43 14.42 -8.03
N ASP A 113 15.83 14.74 -6.80
CA ASP A 113 15.30 14.12 -5.60
C ASP A 113 13.80 14.41 -5.41
N THR A 114 13.36 15.62 -5.72
CA THR A 114 11.94 15.99 -5.57
C THR A 114 11.07 15.34 -6.65
N VAL A 115 11.47 15.37 -7.92
CA VAL A 115 10.66 14.86 -9.04
C VAL A 115 10.74 13.35 -9.14
N LEU A 116 11.96 12.78 -9.19
CA LEU A 116 12.14 11.33 -9.39
C LEU A 116 11.82 10.54 -8.13
N LEU A 117 12.43 10.91 -7.00
CA LEU A 117 12.23 10.15 -5.75
C LEU A 117 10.95 10.57 -5.01
N GLY A 118 10.52 11.85 -5.15
CA GLY A 118 9.34 12.35 -4.44
C GLY A 118 8.00 11.99 -5.09
N TYR A 119 7.93 11.90 -6.41
CA TYR A 119 6.69 11.69 -7.17
C TYR A 119 6.75 10.50 -8.13
N ALA A 120 7.76 10.44 -9.00
CA ALA A 120 7.80 9.43 -10.07
C ALA A 120 7.92 8.01 -9.50
N MET A 121 8.84 7.77 -8.57
CA MET A 121 9.04 6.45 -7.98
C MET A 121 7.80 5.93 -7.19
N PRO A 122 7.16 6.71 -6.30
CA PRO A 122 5.91 6.27 -5.66
C PRO A 122 4.79 6.00 -6.65
N LEU A 123 4.69 6.79 -7.73
CA LEU A 123 3.69 6.58 -8.78
C LEU A 123 3.97 5.30 -9.56
N THR A 124 5.23 5.02 -9.90
CA THR A 124 5.65 3.77 -10.52
C THR A 124 5.28 2.56 -9.67
N MET A 125 5.56 2.60 -8.35
CA MET A 125 5.19 1.52 -7.43
C MET A 125 3.67 1.31 -7.38
N LEU A 126 2.90 2.40 -7.44
CA LEU A 126 1.44 2.34 -7.47
C LEU A 126 0.93 1.70 -8.77
N ILE A 127 1.46 2.08 -9.93
CA ILE A 127 1.13 1.49 -11.24
C ILE A 127 1.41 -0.01 -11.23
N LEU A 128 2.60 -0.41 -10.77
CA LEU A 128 2.98 -1.82 -10.69
C LEU A 128 2.06 -2.61 -9.73
N TYR A 129 1.66 -2.00 -8.61
CA TYR A 129 0.73 -2.62 -7.66
C TYR A 129 -0.65 -2.90 -8.26
N PHE A 130 -1.17 -2.00 -9.11
CA PHE A 130 -2.45 -2.18 -9.79
C PHE A 130 -2.33 -3.13 -11.00
N ALA A 131 -1.23 -3.10 -11.73
CA ALA A 131 -1.01 -3.94 -12.89
C ALA A 131 -0.71 -5.41 -12.54
N PHE A 132 -0.14 -5.67 -11.35
CA PHE A 132 0.32 -6.99 -10.94
C PHE A 132 -0.78 -8.07 -11.02
N PRO A 133 -1.99 -7.93 -10.43
CA PRO A 133 -2.98 -9.01 -10.43
C PRO A 133 -3.56 -9.32 -11.81
N PRO A 134 -4.06 -8.35 -12.61
CA PRO A 134 -4.70 -8.65 -13.89
C PRO A 134 -3.69 -9.22 -14.92
N VAL A 135 -2.47 -8.67 -14.97
CA VAL A 135 -1.43 -9.20 -15.84
C VAL A 135 -1.05 -10.63 -15.45
N THR A 136 -0.92 -10.88 -14.13
CA THR A 136 -0.60 -12.22 -13.62
C THR A 136 -1.71 -13.22 -13.98
N ALA A 137 -2.97 -12.88 -13.72
CA ALA A 137 -4.10 -13.75 -13.99
C ALA A 137 -4.16 -14.14 -15.48
N LEU A 138 -4.14 -13.16 -16.39
CA LEU A 138 -4.23 -13.45 -17.82
C LEU A 138 -3.00 -14.21 -18.33
N ALA A 139 -1.79 -13.82 -17.90
CA ALA A 139 -0.55 -14.44 -18.37
C ALA A 139 -0.46 -15.93 -17.98
N PHE A 140 -0.87 -16.31 -16.78
CA PHE A 140 -0.85 -17.72 -16.35
C PHE A 140 -1.96 -18.54 -17.01
N ARG A 141 -3.16 -17.97 -17.21
CA ARG A 141 -4.29 -18.65 -17.85
C ARG A 141 -4.02 -19.08 -19.28
N LEU A 142 -3.14 -18.40 -20.00
CA LEU A 142 -2.73 -18.81 -21.35
C LEU A 142 -1.95 -20.14 -21.42
N PHE A 143 -1.58 -20.68 -20.26
CA PHE A 143 -0.92 -21.98 -20.12
C PHE A 143 -1.83 -23.04 -19.50
N GLU A 144 -3.13 -22.74 -19.29
CA GLU A 144 -4.11 -23.73 -18.87
C GLU A 144 -4.34 -24.79 -19.96
N ASP A 145 -4.76 -25.98 -19.54
CA ASP A 145 -5.06 -27.07 -20.47
C ASP A 145 -6.30 -26.77 -21.29
N CYS A 146 -6.25 -27.12 -22.58
CA CYS A 146 -7.36 -26.91 -23.50
C CYS A 146 -8.49 -27.92 -23.23
N THR A 147 -9.72 -27.45 -23.15
CA THR A 147 -10.90 -28.28 -22.96
C THR A 147 -11.37 -28.83 -24.32
N THR A 148 -11.54 -30.13 -24.43
CA THR A 148 -12.05 -30.78 -25.64
C THR A 148 -13.56 -30.83 -25.62
N PHE A 149 -14.20 -30.32 -26.66
CA PHE A 149 -15.63 -30.44 -26.93
C PHE A 149 -15.83 -31.43 -28.08
N THR A 150 -16.72 -32.40 -27.89
CA THR A 150 -17.09 -33.37 -28.93
C THR A 150 -18.47 -32.98 -29.47
N ASP A 151 -18.56 -32.75 -30.78
CA ASP A 151 -19.83 -32.44 -31.45
C ASP A 151 -20.67 -33.71 -31.61
N GLU A 152 -21.97 -33.56 -31.89
CA GLU A 152 -22.90 -34.70 -32.16
C GLU A 152 -22.44 -35.59 -33.33
N LEU A 153 -21.59 -35.06 -34.20
CA LEU A 153 -20.99 -35.79 -35.33
C LEU A 153 -19.71 -36.55 -34.96
N GLY A 154 -19.28 -36.50 -33.68
CA GLY A 154 -18.07 -37.20 -33.17
C GLY A 154 -16.74 -36.47 -33.48
N GLU A 155 -16.77 -35.25 -34.03
CA GLU A 155 -15.58 -34.42 -34.19
C GLU A 155 -15.23 -33.77 -32.84
N SER A 156 -13.99 -33.94 -32.38
CA SER A 156 -13.49 -33.31 -31.16
C SER A 156 -12.64 -32.11 -31.49
N GLN A 157 -13.02 -30.95 -30.98
CA GLN A 157 -12.19 -29.74 -31.08
C GLN A 157 -11.81 -29.26 -29.67
N ALA A 158 -10.53 -28.88 -29.51
CA ALA A 158 -10.00 -28.38 -28.26
C ALA A 158 -9.97 -26.85 -28.28
N PHE A 159 -10.44 -26.22 -27.17
CA PHE A 159 -10.44 -24.78 -27.00
C PHE A 159 -9.87 -24.39 -25.65
N LEU A 160 -9.12 -23.30 -25.61
CA LEU A 160 -8.79 -22.60 -24.39
C LEU A 160 -9.97 -21.67 -24.05
N ILE A 161 -10.60 -21.89 -22.90
CA ILE A 161 -11.73 -21.06 -22.42
C ILE A 161 -11.14 -19.86 -21.69
N SER A 162 -11.00 -18.73 -22.38
CA SER A 162 -10.38 -17.53 -21.79
C SER A 162 -11.28 -16.79 -20.83
N ASP A 163 -12.59 -16.77 -21.09
CA ASP A 163 -13.58 -16.20 -20.15
C ASP A 163 -14.96 -16.84 -20.38
N ARG A 164 -15.78 -16.87 -19.31
CA ARG A 164 -17.14 -17.46 -19.38
C ARG A 164 -18.06 -16.81 -20.41
N LYS A 165 -17.73 -15.62 -20.86
CA LYS A 165 -18.67 -14.83 -21.67
C LYS A 165 -18.25 -14.67 -23.14
N HIS A 166 -16.98 -14.76 -23.55
CA HIS A 166 -16.65 -14.17 -24.85
C HIS A 166 -15.63 -14.85 -25.78
N TYR A 167 -14.69 -15.70 -25.32
CA TYR A 167 -13.65 -16.19 -26.23
C TYR A 167 -13.22 -17.63 -25.92
N ALA A 168 -13.49 -18.51 -26.89
CA ALA A 168 -12.85 -19.81 -27.00
C ALA A 168 -11.76 -19.70 -28.08
N VAL A 169 -10.51 -19.86 -27.72
CA VAL A 169 -9.40 -19.86 -28.68
C VAL A 169 -9.11 -21.30 -29.08
N PRO A 170 -9.09 -21.63 -30.40
CA PRO A 170 -8.80 -22.98 -30.85
C PRO A 170 -7.41 -23.44 -30.41
N CYS A 171 -7.30 -24.71 -30.01
CA CYS A 171 -6.06 -25.32 -29.62
C CYS A 171 -5.73 -26.49 -30.56
N PRO A 172 -4.53 -26.54 -31.18
CA PRO A 172 -3.51 -25.51 -31.25
C PRO A 172 -3.82 -24.45 -32.32
N SER A 173 -3.51 -23.18 -32.05
CA SER A 173 -3.60 -22.09 -33.03
C SER A 173 -2.34 -21.25 -33.00
N ASP A 174 -2.04 -20.54 -34.09
CA ASP A 174 -0.89 -19.63 -34.17
C ASP A 174 -1.15 -18.38 -33.29
N GLU A 175 -2.40 -17.98 -33.14
CA GLU A 175 -2.84 -16.92 -32.21
C GLU A 175 -2.49 -17.31 -30.77
N LEU A 176 -2.80 -18.52 -30.33
CA LEU A 176 -2.48 -19.00 -28.98
C LEU A 176 -0.96 -19.04 -28.75
N LYS A 177 -0.17 -19.47 -29.71
CA LYS A 177 1.32 -19.48 -29.61
C LYS A 177 1.87 -18.06 -29.49
N GLY A 178 1.34 -17.10 -30.26
CA GLY A 178 1.68 -15.69 -30.17
C GLY A 178 1.40 -15.14 -28.78
N ALA A 179 0.15 -15.34 -28.28
CA ALA A 179 -0.26 -14.94 -26.94
C ALA A 179 0.59 -15.59 -25.85
N GLN A 180 0.93 -16.87 -25.95
CA GLN A 180 1.81 -17.55 -24.99
C GLN A 180 3.23 -16.98 -24.98
N SER A 181 3.80 -16.59 -26.13
CA SER A 181 5.10 -15.94 -26.15
C SER A 181 5.09 -14.58 -25.42
N THR A 182 4.04 -13.80 -25.62
CA THR A 182 3.81 -12.54 -24.91
C THR A 182 3.54 -12.78 -23.42
N ALA A 183 2.84 -13.87 -23.07
CA ALA A 183 2.58 -14.26 -21.69
C ALA A 183 3.86 -14.61 -20.91
N TRP A 184 4.82 -15.31 -21.55
CA TRP A 184 6.14 -15.51 -20.92
C TRP A 184 6.83 -14.20 -20.59
N LEU A 185 6.84 -13.25 -21.52
CA LEU A 185 7.39 -11.92 -21.27
C LEU A 185 6.65 -11.23 -20.11
N ALA A 186 5.32 -11.33 -20.08
CA ALA A 186 4.49 -10.78 -19.01
C ALA A 186 4.82 -11.39 -17.65
N ILE A 187 4.98 -12.72 -17.55
CA ILE A 187 5.33 -13.43 -16.32
C ILE A 187 6.70 -12.98 -15.80
N PHE A 188 7.71 -12.88 -16.66
CA PHE A 188 9.04 -12.42 -16.23
C PHE A 188 9.06 -10.95 -15.83
N LEU A 189 8.29 -10.10 -16.52
CA LEU A 189 8.31 -8.66 -16.27
C LEU A 189 7.47 -8.27 -15.06
N TYR A 190 6.27 -8.84 -14.88
CA TYR A 190 5.33 -8.43 -13.82
C TYR A 190 5.42 -9.33 -12.58
N PRO A 191 4.93 -10.58 -12.53
CA PRO A 191 4.94 -11.31 -11.27
C PRO A 191 6.36 -11.56 -10.75
N VAL A 192 7.29 -11.97 -11.59
CA VAL A 192 8.67 -12.21 -11.16
C VAL A 192 9.44 -10.90 -11.02
N GLY A 193 9.38 -10.03 -12.04
CA GLY A 193 10.14 -8.78 -12.07
C GLY A 193 9.75 -7.80 -10.98
N VAL A 194 8.45 -7.63 -10.67
CA VAL A 194 7.98 -6.73 -9.60
C VAL A 194 8.42 -7.24 -8.23
N ILE A 195 8.35 -8.55 -7.98
CA ILE A 195 8.81 -9.14 -6.71
C ILE A 195 10.33 -8.93 -6.57
N LEU A 196 11.12 -9.24 -7.60
CA LEU A 196 12.56 -9.06 -7.57
C LEU A 196 12.96 -7.59 -7.43
N LEU A 197 12.29 -6.69 -8.17
CA LEU A 197 12.51 -5.25 -8.07
C LEU A 197 12.21 -4.75 -6.65
N SER A 198 11.06 -5.14 -6.07
CA SER A 198 10.67 -4.76 -4.73
C SER A 198 11.65 -5.29 -3.68
N ALA A 199 12.09 -6.55 -3.82
CA ALA A 199 13.10 -7.15 -2.96
C ALA A 199 14.44 -6.41 -3.05
N TRP A 200 14.88 -6.07 -4.25
CA TRP A 200 16.12 -5.32 -4.47
C TRP A 200 16.06 -3.90 -3.89
N LEU A 201 14.95 -3.19 -4.10
CA LEU A 201 14.77 -1.86 -3.54
C LEU A 201 14.77 -1.88 -2.00
N LEU A 202 14.11 -2.85 -1.38
CA LEU A 202 14.12 -3.04 0.07
C LEU A 202 15.49 -3.43 0.59
N TYR A 203 16.23 -4.26 -0.14
CA TYR A 203 17.59 -4.66 0.21
C TYR A 203 18.55 -3.46 0.21
N LEU A 204 18.47 -2.56 -0.79
CA LEU A 204 19.27 -1.33 -0.83
C LEU A 204 18.97 -0.39 0.36
N GLY A 205 17.72 -0.34 0.82
CA GLY A 205 17.28 0.48 1.95
C GLY A 205 17.45 -0.16 3.33
N ARG A 206 17.81 -1.44 3.42
CA ARG A 206 17.73 -2.25 4.65
C ARG A 206 18.42 -1.66 5.88
N SER A 207 19.61 -1.10 5.71
CA SER A 207 20.39 -0.53 6.81
C SER A 207 19.68 0.66 7.47
N THR A 208 19.10 1.53 6.67
CA THR A 208 18.34 2.70 7.14
C THR A 208 17.01 2.28 7.77
N LEU A 209 16.36 1.23 7.23
CA LEU A 209 15.07 0.74 7.70
C LEU A 209 15.19 -0.02 9.04
N LEU A 210 16.18 -0.87 9.19
CA LEU A 210 16.42 -1.65 10.42
C LEU A 210 16.91 -0.80 11.59
N LEU A 211 17.79 0.17 11.32
CA LEU A 211 18.38 1.01 12.36
C LEU A 211 17.51 2.23 12.72
N GLU A 212 16.30 2.33 12.17
CA GLU A 212 15.39 3.48 12.36
C GLU A 212 16.08 4.85 12.17
N GLN A 213 17.09 4.90 11.32
CA GLN A 213 17.82 6.13 11.03
C GLN A 213 16.91 7.14 10.32
N LYS A 214 17.33 8.41 10.34
CA LYS A 214 16.61 9.48 9.66
C LYS A 214 16.28 9.11 8.22
N SER A 215 15.01 9.18 7.84
CA SER A 215 14.53 8.80 6.52
C SER A 215 15.26 9.57 5.41
N THR A 216 15.99 8.84 4.55
CA THR A 216 16.63 9.42 3.36
C THR A 216 15.59 9.72 2.28
N PRO A 217 15.87 10.57 1.27
CA PRO A 217 14.98 10.75 0.12
C PRO A 217 14.63 9.43 -0.55
N TYR A 218 15.60 8.51 -0.67
CA TYR A 218 15.41 7.17 -1.21
C TYR A 218 14.41 6.34 -0.40
N THR A 219 14.57 6.21 0.92
CA THR A 219 13.65 5.41 1.74
C THR A 219 12.25 6.00 1.77
N ARG A 220 12.11 7.33 1.58
CA ARG A 220 10.78 7.95 1.40
C ARG A 220 10.14 7.58 0.07
N SER A 221 10.91 7.45 -1.00
CA SER A 221 10.38 7.10 -2.32
C SER A 221 9.81 5.68 -2.35
N ILE A 222 10.43 4.73 -1.64
CA ILE A 222 9.96 3.34 -1.51
C ILE A 222 9.01 3.13 -0.30
N SER A 223 8.52 4.20 0.32
CA SER A 223 7.66 4.12 1.51
C SER A 223 6.40 3.30 1.31
N PHE A 224 5.92 3.18 0.06
CA PHE A 224 4.80 2.33 -0.30
C PHE A 224 5.01 0.86 0.10
N LEU A 225 6.24 0.34 0.03
CA LEU A 225 6.59 -1.06 0.32
C LEU A 225 6.74 -1.36 1.82
N HIS A 226 7.27 -0.39 2.61
CA HIS A 226 7.68 -0.70 3.99
C HIS A 226 7.00 0.14 5.08
N ALA A 227 6.47 1.34 4.74
CA ALA A 227 6.01 2.30 5.75
C ALA A 227 4.91 1.77 6.70
N PRO A 228 3.95 0.92 6.26
CA PRO A 228 2.95 0.37 7.15
C PRO A 228 3.50 -0.61 8.18
N PHE A 229 4.63 -1.25 7.90
CA PHE A 229 5.16 -2.37 8.66
C PHE A 229 6.15 -1.95 9.75
N LYS A 230 6.31 -2.80 10.77
CA LYS A 230 7.36 -2.68 11.79
C LYS A 230 8.74 -2.81 11.13
N PRO A 231 9.81 -2.21 11.67
CA PRO A 231 11.15 -2.30 11.10
C PRO A 231 11.66 -3.72 10.92
N THR A 232 11.30 -4.62 11.83
CA THR A 232 11.65 -6.06 11.78
C THR A 232 10.96 -6.79 10.61
N TYR A 233 9.79 -6.29 10.17
CA TYR A 233 8.98 -6.87 9.10
C TYR A 233 8.91 -5.99 7.85
N PHE A 234 9.93 -5.18 7.59
CA PHE A 234 9.98 -4.25 6.45
C PHE A 234 9.76 -4.93 5.09
N TYR A 235 10.04 -6.22 4.99
CA TYR A 235 9.89 -7.06 3.79
C TYR A 235 8.50 -7.72 3.65
N PHE A 236 7.56 -7.47 4.57
CA PHE A 236 6.27 -8.19 4.59
C PHE A 236 5.43 -7.97 3.34
N ASP A 237 5.61 -6.84 2.65
CA ASP A 237 4.96 -6.57 1.37
C ASP A 237 5.33 -7.61 0.28
N LEU A 238 6.53 -8.17 0.33
CA LEU A 238 6.94 -9.26 -0.58
C LEU A 238 6.14 -10.54 -0.34
N LEU A 239 5.80 -10.85 0.91
CA LEU A 239 4.95 -11.99 1.25
C LEU A 239 3.52 -11.78 0.74
N GLU A 240 2.99 -10.54 0.83
CA GLU A 240 1.68 -10.20 0.25
C GLU A 240 1.68 -10.33 -1.29
N LEU A 241 2.77 -9.94 -1.97
CA LEU A 241 2.92 -10.16 -3.42
C LEU A 241 3.04 -11.65 -3.74
N ALA A 242 3.80 -12.41 -2.96
CA ALA A 242 3.92 -13.86 -3.13
C ALA A 242 2.56 -14.56 -2.95
N LYS A 243 1.77 -14.17 -1.93
CA LYS A 243 0.40 -14.67 -1.75
C LYS A 243 -0.45 -14.47 -2.99
N LYS A 244 -0.43 -13.25 -3.56
CA LYS A 244 -1.18 -12.95 -4.79
C LYS A 244 -0.69 -13.79 -5.97
N LEU A 245 0.63 -13.93 -6.13
CA LEU A 245 1.19 -14.76 -7.19
C LEU A 245 0.72 -16.23 -7.07
N PHE A 246 0.68 -16.78 -5.86
CA PHE A 246 0.17 -18.15 -5.63
C PHE A 246 -1.31 -18.26 -5.94
N LEU A 247 -2.14 -17.37 -5.38
CA LEU A 247 -3.60 -17.47 -5.49
C LEU A 247 -4.13 -17.09 -6.87
N ILE A 248 -3.44 -16.23 -7.62
CA ILE A 248 -3.91 -15.73 -8.92
C ILE A 248 -3.13 -16.42 -10.08
N GLY A 249 -1.83 -16.61 -9.91
CA GLY A 249 -0.97 -17.17 -10.95
C GLY A 249 -0.88 -18.68 -10.87
N PHE A 250 -0.14 -19.22 -9.90
CA PHE A 250 0.11 -20.67 -9.83
C PHE A 250 -1.14 -21.51 -9.65
N ALA A 251 -2.17 -20.97 -8.99
CA ALA A 251 -3.41 -21.69 -8.81
C ALA A 251 -4.12 -21.99 -10.16
N SER A 252 -4.00 -21.13 -11.16
CA SER A 252 -4.62 -21.37 -12.49
C SER A 252 -3.99 -22.55 -13.25
N LEU A 253 -2.78 -22.96 -12.87
CA LEU A 253 -2.12 -24.14 -13.46
C LEU A 253 -2.54 -25.48 -12.83
N ILE A 254 -3.35 -25.45 -11.76
CA ILE A 254 -3.85 -26.65 -11.08
C ILE A 254 -5.23 -26.95 -11.62
N GLU A 255 -5.37 -27.90 -12.50
CA GLU A 255 -6.65 -28.38 -13.07
C GLU A 255 -7.82 -27.38 -12.90
N PRO A 256 -7.99 -26.39 -13.79
CA PRO A 256 -8.91 -25.28 -13.61
C PRO A 256 -10.35 -25.76 -13.37
N GLY A 257 -11.04 -25.13 -12.42
CA GLY A 257 -12.42 -25.46 -12.09
C GLY A 257 -12.59 -26.73 -11.25
N THR A 258 -11.52 -27.32 -10.71
CA THR A 258 -11.61 -28.52 -9.85
C THR A 258 -11.63 -28.18 -8.36
N LEU A 259 -12.17 -29.10 -7.56
CA LEU A 259 -12.12 -29.00 -6.10
C LEU A 259 -10.69 -29.00 -5.56
N ALA A 260 -9.75 -29.68 -6.26
CA ALA A 260 -8.33 -29.72 -5.90
C ALA A 260 -7.72 -28.31 -5.93
N GLN A 261 -8.00 -27.56 -6.99
CA GLN A 261 -7.53 -26.16 -7.14
C GLN A 261 -8.00 -25.27 -5.95
N ILE A 262 -9.30 -25.36 -5.62
CA ILE A 262 -9.86 -24.55 -4.53
C ILE A 262 -9.31 -24.99 -3.17
N THR A 263 -9.12 -26.31 -2.96
CA THR A 263 -8.54 -26.84 -1.72
C THR A 263 -7.12 -26.30 -1.51
N VAL A 264 -6.30 -26.26 -2.55
CA VAL A 264 -4.96 -25.66 -2.48
C VAL A 264 -5.07 -24.17 -2.12
N ALA A 265 -6.01 -23.41 -2.71
CA ALA A 265 -6.23 -22.01 -2.38
C ALA A 265 -6.64 -21.79 -0.92
N VAL A 266 -7.50 -22.66 -0.36
CA VAL A 266 -7.86 -22.65 1.08
C VAL A 266 -6.62 -22.84 1.93
N ILE A 267 -5.82 -23.87 1.63
CA ILE A 267 -4.60 -24.21 2.40
C ILE A 267 -3.60 -23.04 2.35
N VAL A 268 -3.34 -22.47 1.17
CA VAL A 268 -2.44 -21.32 0.99
C VAL A 268 -2.95 -20.10 1.76
N SER A 269 -4.24 -19.78 1.64
CA SER A 269 -4.86 -18.65 2.36
C SER A 269 -4.79 -18.84 3.87
N LEU A 270 -5.01 -20.06 4.36
CA LEU A 270 -4.89 -20.41 5.79
C LEU A 270 -3.44 -20.26 6.28
N LEU A 271 -2.47 -20.73 5.49
CA LEU A 271 -1.04 -20.56 5.81
C LEU A 271 -0.67 -19.08 5.97
N PHE A 272 -1.11 -18.22 5.04
CA PHE A 272 -0.86 -16.78 5.12
C PHE A 272 -1.61 -16.12 6.28
N LEU A 273 -2.80 -16.58 6.65
CA LEU A 273 -3.49 -16.14 7.86
C LEU A 273 -2.68 -16.48 9.12
N VAL A 274 -2.19 -17.71 9.24
CA VAL A 274 -1.35 -18.15 10.37
C VAL A 274 -0.05 -17.34 10.44
N LEU A 275 0.64 -17.15 9.32
CA LEU A 275 1.83 -16.30 9.24
C LEU A 275 1.55 -14.87 9.69
N HIS A 276 0.41 -14.30 9.28
CA HIS A 276 0.01 -12.96 9.69
C HIS A 276 -0.27 -12.88 11.20
N LEU A 277 -0.99 -13.84 11.76
CA LEU A 277 -1.32 -13.89 13.20
C LEU A 277 -0.06 -14.04 14.08
N GLN A 278 0.93 -14.80 13.63
CA GLN A 278 2.19 -14.96 14.35
C GLN A 278 3.09 -13.73 14.27
N SER A 279 3.11 -13.05 13.13
CA SER A 279 4.02 -11.92 12.90
C SER A 279 3.46 -10.59 13.36
N LEU A 280 2.14 -10.35 13.23
CA LEU A 280 1.47 -9.06 13.45
C LEU A 280 2.31 -7.88 12.91
N PRO A 281 2.56 -7.85 11.58
CA PRO A 281 3.64 -7.07 11.01
C PRO A 281 3.39 -5.56 10.97
N TYR A 282 2.12 -5.12 11.03
CA TYR A 282 1.77 -3.71 10.95
C TYR A 282 2.17 -2.95 12.21
N ARG A 283 2.57 -1.68 12.04
CA ARG A 283 2.93 -0.78 13.16
C ARG A 283 1.75 -0.48 14.07
N ARG A 284 0.53 -0.44 13.52
CA ARG A 284 -0.70 -0.12 14.26
C ARG A 284 -1.51 -1.38 14.48
N ASN A 285 -2.02 -1.56 15.69
CA ASN A 285 -2.87 -2.71 16.01
C ASN A 285 -4.15 -2.75 15.18
N MET A 286 -4.76 -1.58 14.86
CA MET A 286 -5.96 -1.51 14.01
C MET A 286 -5.70 -2.02 12.58
N ASP A 287 -4.52 -1.74 12.02
CA ASP A 287 -4.13 -2.25 10.71
C ASP A 287 -3.90 -3.78 10.76
N ASN A 288 -3.37 -4.31 11.87
CA ASN A 288 -3.25 -5.77 12.08
C ASN A 288 -4.63 -6.44 12.18
N ILE A 289 -5.58 -5.84 12.91
CA ILE A 289 -6.96 -6.35 13.02
C ILE A 289 -7.62 -6.37 11.64
N LEU A 290 -7.54 -5.28 10.87
CA LEU A 290 -8.10 -5.22 9.53
C LEU A 290 -7.46 -6.28 8.60
N ALA A 291 -6.14 -6.43 8.64
CA ALA A 291 -5.44 -7.41 7.84
C ALA A 291 -5.79 -8.87 8.25
N THR A 292 -6.00 -9.11 9.55
CA THR A 292 -6.50 -10.40 10.04
C THR A 292 -7.90 -10.69 9.49
N MET A 293 -8.81 -9.71 9.55
CA MET A 293 -10.16 -9.83 9.01
C MET A 293 -10.14 -10.10 7.50
N VAL A 294 -9.29 -9.39 6.76
CA VAL A 294 -9.12 -9.58 5.31
C VAL A 294 -8.62 -11.00 4.99
N ASN A 295 -7.59 -11.47 5.66
CA ASN A 295 -7.07 -12.83 5.43
C ASN A 295 -8.09 -13.90 5.84
N LEU A 296 -8.82 -13.70 6.94
CA LEU A 296 -9.90 -14.60 7.36
C LEU A 296 -11.05 -14.60 6.34
N SER A 297 -11.47 -13.43 5.86
CA SER A 297 -12.51 -13.31 4.82
C SER A 297 -12.10 -14.05 3.54
N LEU A 298 -10.82 -14.00 3.17
CA LEU A 298 -10.31 -14.73 2.00
C LEU A 298 -10.36 -16.25 2.19
N VAL A 299 -9.96 -16.75 3.37
CA VAL A 299 -10.08 -18.18 3.72
C VAL A 299 -11.55 -18.62 3.66
N LEU A 300 -12.46 -17.87 4.26
CA LEU A 300 -13.89 -18.16 4.25
C LEU A 300 -14.46 -18.09 2.83
N PHE A 301 -14.01 -17.14 2.03
CA PHE A 301 -14.46 -17.00 0.65
C PHE A 301 -14.11 -18.24 -0.18
N PHE A 302 -12.87 -18.74 -0.12
CA PHE A 302 -12.46 -19.97 -0.80
C PHE A 302 -13.16 -21.19 -0.21
N PHE A 303 -13.35 -21.26 1.11
CA PHE A 303 -14.10 -22.34 1.75
C PHE A 303 -15.55 -22.39 1.25
N TRP A 304 -16.25 -21.24 1.20
CA TRP A 304 -17.62 -21.20 0.67
C TRP A 304 -17.68 -21.49 -0.83
N THR A 305 -16.69 -21.06 -1.59
CA THR A 305 -16.54 -21.43 -3.01
C THR A 305 -16.42 -22.94 -3.17
N SER A 306 -15.67 -23.62 -2.28
CA SER A 306 -15.58 -25.09 -2.25
C SER A 306 -16.93 -25.75 -1.97
N LEU A 307 -17.72 -25.20 -1.03
CA LEU A 307 -19.07 -25.72 -0.75
C LEU A 307 -20.03 -25.57 -1.94
N LEU A 308 -19.98 -24.44 -2.65
CA LEU A 308 -20.78 -24.22 -3.86
C LEU A 308 -20.44 -25.24 -4.95
N GLN A 309 -19.15 -25.52 -5.13
CA GLN A 309 -18.71 -26.47 -6.15
C GLN A 309 -19.05 -27.92 -5.81
N THR A 310 -18.96 -28.34 -4.55
CA THR A 310 -19.39 -29.68 -4.11
C THR A 310 -20.90 -29.85 -4.23
N GLY A 311 -21.69 -28.82 -3.96
CA GLY A 311 -23.14 -28.84 -4.15
C GLY A 311 -23.58 -28.98 -5.60
N ALA A 312 -22.82 -28.40 -6.55
CA ALA A 312 -23.08 -28.54 -7.99
C ALA A 312 -22.78 -29.95 -8.53
N LEU A 313 -22.01 -30.77 -7.79
CA LEU A 313 -21.64 -32.13 -8.16
C LEU A 313 -22.59 -33.21 -7.52
N GLY A 314 -23.50 -32.84 -6.65
CA GLY A 314 -24.36 -33.73 -5.87
C GLY A 314 -25.80 -33.79 -6.40
N GLY A 315 -26.11 -34.88 -7.08
CA GLY A 315 -27.37 -35.64 -7.06
C GLY A 315 -28.61 -35.10 -7.73
N ASP A 316 -29.20 -35.97 -8.58
CA ASP A 316 -30.47 -35.82 -9.30
C ASP A 316 -31.75 -35.94 -8.43
N ASP A 317 -31.69 -35.82 -7.10
CA ASP A 317 -32.86 -36.00 -6.24
C ASP A 317 -33.54 -34.68 -5.86
N ASP A 318 -34.83 -34.52 -6.19
CA ASP A 318 -35.63 -33.28 -5.99
C ASP A 318 -35.64 -32.77 -4.52
N LEU A 319 -35.46 -33.65 -3.53
CA LEU A 319 -35.40 -33.27 -2.11
C LEU A 319 -34.03 -32.63 -1.71
N GLU A 320 -32.97 -32.94 -2.44
CA GLU A 320 -31.66 -32.34 -2.25
C GLU A 320 -31.58 -30.98 -2.91
N ALA A 321 -32.29 -30.77 -4.01
CA ALA A 321 -32.34 -29.47 -4.72
C ALA A 321 -32.86 -28.32 -3.82
N ASP A 322 -33.86 -28.59 -2.98
CA ASP A 322 -34.47 -27.59 -2.08
C ASP A 322 -33.54 -27.28 -0.87
N ARG A 323 -32.83 -28.27 -0.35
CA ARG A 323 -31.78 -28.10 0.67
C ARG A 323 -30.55 -27.36 0.07
N LEU A 324 -30.20 -27.68 -1.15
CA LEU A 324 -29.10 -27.06 -1.88
C LEU A 324 -29.37 -25.57 -2.16
N SER A 325 -30.62 -25.22 -2.56
CA SER A 325 -31.03 -23.83 -2.76
C SER A 325 -30.98 -23.01 -1.48
N SER A 326 -31.46 -23.58 -0.36
CA SER A 326 -31.40 -22.95 0.97
C SER A 326 -29.95 -22.76 1.44
N MET A 327 -29.07 -23.76 1.24
CA MET A 327 -27.66 -23.67 1.56
C MET A 327 -26.93 -22.65 0.66
N GLY A 328 -27.29 -22.58 -0.62
CA GLY A 328 -26.77 -21.59 -1.57
C GLY A 328 -27.08 -20.16 -1.13
N HIS A 329 -28.30 -19.88 -0.69
CA HIS A 329 -28.67 -18.56 -0.15
C HIS A 329 -27.87 -18.20 1.11
N ALA A 330 -27.71 -19.15 2.05
CA ALA A 330 -26.91 -18.91 3.25
C ALA A 330 -25.44 -18.61 2.91
N VAL A 331 -24.84 -19.37 2.01
CA VAL A 331 -23.48 -19.17 1.54
C VAL A 331 -23.32 -17.80 0.83
N SER A 332 -24.29 -17.44 -0.02
CA SER A 332 -24.31 -16.12 -0.67
C SER A 332 -24.31 -14.98 0.33
N LEU A 333 -25.18 -15.04 1.35
CA LEU A 333 -25.23 -14.03 2.40
C LEU A 333 -23.92 -13.95 3.18
N MET A 334 -23.32 -15.09 3.52
CA MET A 334 -22.02 -15.12 4.23
C MET A 334 -20.88 -14.53 3.37
N MET A 335 -20.84 -14.81 2.07
CA MET A 335 -19.89 -14.18 1.14
C MET A 335 -20.08 -12.67 1.08
N LEU A 336 -21.32 -12.19 0.95
CA LEU A 336 -21.64 -10.76 0.97
C LEU A 336 -21.21 -10.11 2.28
N PHE A 337 -21.50 -10.73 3.43
CA PHE A 337 -21.04 -10.21 4.71
C PHE A 337 -19.51 -10.14 4.80
N ALA A 338 -18.77 -11.11 4.26
CA ALA A 338 -17.31 -11.06 4.21
C ALA A 338 -16.81 -9.88 3.36
N ILE A 339 -17.37 -9.70 2.16
CA ILE A 339 -16.97 -8.64 1.23
C ILE A 339 -17.32 -7.26 1.78
N VAL A 340 -18.60 -7.05 2.14
CA VAL A 340 -19.08 -5.76 2.65
C VAL A 340 -18.50 -5.46 4.03
N GLY A 341 -18.30 -6.49 4.87
CA GLY A 341 -17.67 -6.35 6.19
C GLY A 341 -16.26 -5.79 6.12
N VAL A 342 -15.44 -6.26 5.18
CA VAL A 342 -14.09 -5.71 4.95
C VAL A 342 -14.16 -4.21 4.62
N LEU A 343 -15.09 -3.81 3.73
CA LEU A 343 -15.30 -2.39 3.39
C LEU A 343 -15.75 -1.57 4.58
N ALA A 344 -16.76 -2.05 5.29
CA ALA A 344 -17.32 -1.36 6.44
C ALA A 344 -16.26 -1.12 7.52
N VAL A 345 -15.49 -2.16 7.87
CA VAL A 345 -14.41 -2.05 8.84
C VAL A 345 -13.31 -1.11 8.35
N ALA A 346 -12.88 -1.22 7.09
CA ALA A 346 -11.88 -0.32 6.52
C ALA A 346 -12.35 1.15 6.54
N ALA A 347 -13.61 1.40 6.16
CA ALA A 347 -14.23 2.72 6.17
C ALA A 347 -14.35 3.29 7.59
N LEU A 348 -14.79 2.47 8.55
CA LEU A 348 -14.88 2.86 9.96
C LEU A 348 -13.51 3.23 10.53
N LEU A 349 -12.48 2.39 10.33
CA LEU A 349 -11.12 2.66 10.79
C LEU A 349 -10.56 3.93 10.14
N PHE A 350 -10.82 4.12 8.85
CA PHE A 350 -10.44 5.34 8.15
C PHE A 350 -11.12 6.59 8.73
N PHE A 351 -12.42 6.50 9.01
CA PHE A 351 -13.20 7.60 9.61
C PHE A 351 -12.71 7.94 11.02
N PHE A 352 -12.54 6.93 11.89
CA PHE A 352 -12.04 7.14 13.25
C PHE A 352 -10.64 7.77 13.25
N GLU A 353 -9.76 7.34 12.35
CA GLU A 353 -8.41 7.91 12.23
C GLU A 353 -8.44 9.36 11.75
N THR A 354 -9.30 9.68 10.78
CA THR A 354 -9.45 11.06 10.29
C THR A 354 -10.07 11.97 11.36
N ALA A 355 -11.09 11.49 12.07
CA ALA A 355 -11.71 12.21 13.18
C ALA A 355 -10.73 12.46 14.33
N ALA A 356 -9.95 11.44 14.71
CA ALA A 356 -8.92 11.58 15.75
C ALA A 356 -7.83 12.58 15.36
N LYS A 357 -7.38 12.59 14.09
CA LYS A 357 -6.44 13.60 13.60
C LYS A 357 -7.04 14.99 13.61
N ALA A 358 -8.26 15.15 13.12
CA ALA A 358 -8.95 16.43 13.10
C ALA A 358 -9.18 16.97 14.52
N SER A 359 -9.54 16.12 15.49
CA SER A 359 -9.69 16.51 16.89
C SER A 359 -8.36 16.94 17.51
N LYS A 360 -7.27 16.23 17.21
CA LYS A 360 -5.93 16.59 17.68
C LYS A 360 -5.47 17.93 17.10
N GLU A 361 -5.65 18.15 15.79
CA GLU A 361 -5.33 19.42 15.14
C GLU A 361 -6.15 20.58 15.70
N ARG A 362 -7.45 20.37 16.00
CA ARG A 362 -8.31 21.35 16.67
C ARG A 362 -7.80 21.66 18.08
N ALA A 363 -7.44 20.64 18.84
CA ALA A 363 -6.91 20.82 20.20
C ALA A 363 -5.57 21.59 20.17
N GLU A 364 -4.67 21.27 19.23
CA GLU A 364 -3.41 22.00 19.04
C GLU A 364 -3.64 23.45 18.60
N LYS A 365 -4.64 23.70 17.74
CA LYS A 365 -5.01 25.05 17.30
C LYS A 365 -5.59 25.86 18.47
N LEU A 366 -6.49 25.28 19.23
CA LEU A 366 -7.08 25.90 20.43
C LEU A 366 -6.02 26.21 21.47
N HIS A 367 -5.07 25.29 21.66
CA HIS A 367 -3.93 25.48 22.55
C HIS A 367 -3.06 26.65 22.09
N ARG A 368 -2.73 26.74 20.78
CA ARG A 368 -1.98 27.86 20.21
C ARG A 368 -2.72 29.20 20.35
N GLU A 369 -4.02 29.25 20.09
CA GLU A 369 -4.84 30.45 20.23
C GLU A 369 -4.92 30.90 21.70
N LYS A 370 -5.06 29.95 22.63
CA LYS A 370 -5.06 30.24 24.06
C LYS A 370 -3.74 30.82 24.56
N TRP A 371 -2.60 30.36 23.97
CA TRP A 371 -1.27 30.87 24.32
C TRP A 371 -0.88 32.14 23.54
N ALA A 372 -1.46 32.39 22.38
CA ALA A 372 -1.21 33.62 21.60
C ALA A 372 -1.72 34.88 22.30
N GLY A 373 -2.70 34.74 23.20
CA GLY A 373 -3.23 35.83 24.01
C GLY A 373 -2.52 36.05 25.36
N CYS A 374 -1.63 35.14 25.78
CA CYS A 374 -0.86 35.30 27.01
C CYS A 374 0.38 36.16 26.77
N THR A 375 0.33 37.42 27.16
CA THR A 375 1.53 38.23 27.34
C THR A 375 2.28 37.73 28.57
N ILE A 376 3.36 36.96 28.30
CA ILE A 376 4.25 36.53 29.37
C ILE A 376 5.15 37.70 29.72
N GLU A 377 4.92 38.31 30.89
CA GLU A 377 5.85 39.32 31.41
C GLU A 377 7.20 38.65 31.68
N PRO A 378 8.30 39.26 31.21
CA PRO A 378 9.61 38.70 31.46
C PRO A 378 9.90 38.69 33.00
N PRO A 379 10.59 37.65 33.49
CA PRO A 379 10.88 37.58 34.92
C PRO A 379 11.70 38.80 35.36
N THR A 380 11.32 39.40 36.49
CA THR A 380 12.02 40.55 37.09
C THR A 380 13.34 40.19 37.74
N VAL A 381 13.85 38.97 37.52
CA VAL A 381 15.08 38.46 38.12
C VAL A 381 16.30 39.14 37.48
N LYS A 382 17.12 39.77 38.32
CA LYS A 382 18.41 40.28 37.89
C LYS A 382 19.38 39.10 37.76
N TRP A 383 19.83 38.87 36.56
CA TRP A 383 20.80 37.80 36.28
C TRP A 383 22.18 38.20 36.84
N PRO A 384 22.96 37.27 37.46
CA PRO A 384 24.32 37.53 37.88
C PRO A 384 25.21 37.96 36.72
N ALA A 385 25.96 39.02 36.91
CA ALA A 385 26.84 39.61 35.88
C ALA A 385 28.00 38.71 35.46
N ASP A 386 28.29 37.70 36.26
CA ASP A 386 29.35 36.71 36.03
C ASP A 386 28.95 35.56 35.12
N LYS A 387 27.65 35.49 34.75
CA LYS A 387 27.10 34.43 33.91
C LYS A 387 26.74 34.95 32.52
N GLY A 388 27.35 34.38 31.49
CA GLY A 388 27.13 34.78 30.09
C GLY A 388 25.79 34.34 29.51
N TYR A 389 25.12 33.34 30.12
CA TYR A 389 23.86 32.76 29.62
C TYR A 389 22.90 32.47 30.77
N ALA A 390 21.60 32.68 30.52
CA ALA A 390 20.54 32.38 31.48
C ALA A 390 20.27 30.89 31.65
N CYS A 391 20.32 30.15 30.55
CA CYS A 391 20.11 28.71 30.55
C CYS A 391 20.86 28.06 29.35
N PHE A 392 21.03 26.77 29.45
CA PHE A 392 21.62 25.91 28.41
C PHE A 392 20.54 25.01 27.82
N LEU A 393 20.41 25.00 26.51
CA LEU A 393 19.44 24.22 25.78
C LEU A 393 20.19 23.10 25.04
N SER A 394 20.06 21.89 25.55
CA SER A 394 20.57 20.67 24.89
C SER A 394 19.43 19.97 24.16
N HIS A 395 19.68 19.48 22.96
CA HIS A 395 18.70 18.80 22.14
C HIS A 395 19.34 17.69 21.28
N TYR A 396 18.54 16.72 20.88
CA TYR A 396 18.98 15.72 19.92
C TYR A 396 19.00 16.32 18.51
N LYS A 397 20.20 16.57 17.98
CA LYS A 397 20.45 17.36 16.77
C LYS A 397 19.75 16.84 15.51
N MET A 398 19.51 15.54 15.44
CA MET A 398 18.94 14.90 14.25
C MET A 398 17.43 15.10 14.12
N GLU A 399 16.71 15.24 15.24
CA GLU A 399 15.23 15.25 15.24
C GLU A 399 14.62 16.58 15.67
N ALA A 400 15.26 17.31 16.55
CA ALA A 400 14.68 18.48 17.22
C ALA A 400 15.39 19.80 16.93
N ALA A 401 16.23 19.86 15.89
CA ALA A 401 17.04 21.07 15.61
C ALA A 401 16.19 22.33 15.29
N SER A 402 15.04 22.16 14.61
CA SER A 402 14.11 23.26 14.31
C SER A 402 13.36 23.72 15.56
N ASP A 403 12.91 22.77 16.36
CA ASP A 403 12.13 23.02 17.58
C ASP A 403 13.00 23.61 18.66
N ALA A 404 14.26 23.18 18.77
CA ALA A 404 15.25 23.73 19.68
C ALA A 404 15.60 25.19 19.34
N ARG A 405 15.70 25.56 18.06
CA ARG A 405 15.91 26.95 17.63
C ARG A 405 14.70 27.82 17.97
N LEU A 406 13.48 27.33 17.70
CA LEU A 406 12.27 28.04 18.05
C LEU A 406 12.19 28.27 19.56
N LEU A 407 12.46 27.23 20.35
CA LEU A 407 12.47 27.30 21.81
C LEU A 407 13.57 28.25 22.34
N HIS A 408 14.77 28.23 21.73
CA HIS A 408 15.84 29.15 22.02
C HIS A 408 15.40 30.62 21.83
N ASP A 409 14.80 30.94 20.68
CA ASP A 409 14.37 32.29 20.36
C ASP A 409 13.22 32.77 21.28
N MET A 410 12.33 31.85 21.65
CA MET A 410 11.27 32.13 22.62
C MET A 410 11.84 32.39 24.02
N LEU A 411 12.74 31.54 24.50
CA LEU A 411 13.38 31.69 25.82
C LEU A 411 14.24 32.95 25.90
N ALA A 412 15.02 33.27 24.86
CA ALA A 412 15.83 34.49 24.81
C ALA A 412 14.95 35.77 24.89
N LYS A 413 13.81 35.78 24.21
CA LYS A 413 12.84 36.88 24.28
C LYS A 413 12.16 36.96 25.64
N MET A 414 11.78 35.82 26.24
CA MET A 414 11.11 35.76 27.55
C MET A 414 12.03 36.18 28.69
N LEU A 415 13.28 35.66 28.69
CA LEU A 415 14.23 35.90 29.77
C LEU A 415 14.95 37.26 29.63
N ARG A 416 14.90 37.86 28.44
CA ARG A 416 15.67 39.06 28.07
C ARG A 416 17.16 38.93 28.40
N TYR A 417 17.69 37.69 28.29
CA TYR A 417 19.07 37.33 28.55
C TYR A 417 19.51 36.24 27.60
N PRO A 418 20.77 36.20 27.19
CA PRO A 418 21.25 35.18 26.25
C PRO A 418 20.97 33.76 26.72
N VAL A 419 20.50 32.92 25.82
CA VAL A 419 20.29 31.48 26.02
C VAL A 419 21.34 30.75 25.17
N PHE A 420 21.99 29.75 25.73
CA PHE A 420 22.96 28.94 25.00
C PHE A 420 22.28 27.75 24.33
N LEU A 421 22.45 27.64 23.00
CA LEU A 421 21.97 26.49 22.25
C LEU A 421 23.16 25.63 21.83
N ASP A 422 23.15 24.35 22.19
CA ASP A 422 24.19 23.39 21.81
C ASP A 422 24.22 23.19 20.28
N SER A 423 25.13 23.87 19.62
CA SER A 423 25.40 23.72 18.18
C SER A 423 26.64 22.85 17.97
N ALA A 424 26.74 22.15 16.82
CA ALA A 424 27.76 21.14 16.50
C ALA A 424 29.24 21.58 16.67
N LYS A 425 29.52 22.87 16.91
CA LYS A 425 30.87 23.40 17.10
C LYS A 425 31.33 23.44 18.56
N CYS A 426 30.50 23.12 19.56
CA CYS A 426 30.80 23.27 20.98
C CYS A 426 30.89 21.98 21.80
N ALA A 427 30.97 20.81 21.15
CA ALA A 427 31.16 19.54 21.88
C ALA A 427 32.43 19.50 22.76
N LEU A 428 33.45 20.29 22.41
CA LEU A 428 34.71 20.38 23.18
C LEU A 428 34.57 21.25 24.45
N LEU A 429 33.70 22.28 24.45
CA LEU A 429 33.53 23.16 25.62
C LEU A 429 32.63 22.53 26.70
N ALA A 430 31.64 21.69 26.28
CA ALA A 430 30.78 20.97 27.21
C ALA A 430 31.54 19.94 28.06
N LEU A 431 32.57 19.29 27.49
CA LEU A 431 33.44 18.36 28.19
C LEU A 431 34.39 19.04 29.20
N LEU A 432 34.75 20.30 28.97
CA LEU A 432 35.57 21.07 29.91
C LEU A 432 34.76 21.62 31.07
N TRP A 433 33.46 21.87 30.88
CA TRP A 433 32.57 22.39 31.92
C TRP A 433 32.01 21.33 32.87
N SER A 434 31.90 20.08 32.42
CA SER A 434 31.44 18.97 33.27
C SER A 434 32.46 18.57 34.36
N ARG A 435 33.71 19.04 34.27
CA ARG A 435 34.78 18.78 35.28
C ARG A 435 34.90 19.85 36.38
N ALA A 436 34.12 20.93 36.31
CA ALA A 436 34.35 22.11 37.18
C ALA A 436 33.26 22.39 38.24
N LEU A 437 32.19 21.61 38.37
CA LEU A 437 31.11 21.88 39.33
C LEU A 437 30.63 20.65 40.10
N PRO A 438 30.55 20.71 41.46
CA PRO A 438 29.96 19.66 42.27
C PRO A 438 28.45 19.61 42.14
N PRO A 439 27.78 18.46 42.35
CA PRO A 439 26.37 18.30 42.15
C PRO A 439 25.55 19.05 43.20
N ARG A 440 24.76 20.05 42.80
CA ARG A 440 23.74 20.64 43.66
C ARG A 440 22.32 20.42 43.05
N PRO A 441 21.34 20.06 43.87
CA PRO A 441 20.02 19.69 43.46
C PRO A 441 19.11 20.96 43.31
N PHE A 442 19.25 21.71 42.24
CA PHE A 442 18.47 22.95 42.05
C PHE A 442 17.68 23.05 40.73
N LEU A 443 17.69 22.01 39.90
CA LEU A 443 17.04 22.08 38.59
C LEU A 443 15.60 21.56 38.53
N ALA A 444 15.04 21.09 39.64
CA ALA A 444 13.69 20.50 39.64
C ALA A 444 12.54 21.48 40.00
N ARG A 445 12.83 22.77 40.33
CA ARG A 445 11.78 23.71 40.77
C ARG A 445 11.47 24.89 39.83
N ALA A 446 12.11 24.99 38.69
CA ALA A 446 11.90 26.15 37.81
C ALA A 446 10.84 25.95 36.70
N CYS A 447 10.20 24.81 36.62
CA CYS A 447 9.12 24.53 35.64
C CYS A 447 7.81 24.20 36.34
N SER A 448 7.35 25.07 37.24
CA SER A 448 5.91 25.08 37.58
C SER A 448 5.18 25.91 36.51
N PRO A 449 4.05 25.43 35.98
CA PRO A 449 3.32 26.19 34.96
C PRO A 449 2.80 27.51 35.61
N PRO A 450 2.90 28.66 34.93
CA PRO A 450 2.37 29.90 35.42
C PRO A 450 0.83 29.77 35.49
N VAL A 451 0.31 30.06 36.68
CA VAL A 451 -1.14 30.17 36.91
C VAL A 451 -1.60 31.42 36.16
N CYS A 452 -2.32 31.28 35.06
CA CYS A 452 -3.04 32.38 34.41
C CYS A 452 -4.19 32.81 35.32
N SER A 453 -4.01 33.91 36.07
CA SER A 453 -5.13 34.63 36.68
C SER A 453 -5.89 35.34 35.56
N LYS A 454 -7.18 35.03 35.40
CA LYS A 454 -8.11 35.80 34.57
C LYS A 454 -8.35 37.18 35.15
N PRO A 455 -8.54 38.20 34.29
CA PRO A 455 -9.23 39.42 34.76
C PRO A 455 -10.72 39.17 34.99
#